data_93b5262e30d6ad0f148c4378485396a9
#
_entry.id   93b5262e30d6ad0f148c4378485396a9
#
_cell.length_a   1.000
_cell.length_b   1.000
_cell.length_c   1.000
_cell.angle_alpha   90.00
_cell.angle_beta   90.00
_cell.angle_gamma   90.00
#
_symmetry.space_group_name_H-M   'P 1'
#
loop_
_entity.id
_entity.type
_entity.pdbx_description
1 polymer ?
#
loop_
_entity_poly.entity_id
_entity_poly.type
_entity_poly.pdbx_seq_one_letter_code
_entity_poly.pdbx_strand_id
1 'polypeptide(L)'
;MVEVRIHGRGGQGVVTASDLLAFAAFEDGHCAQAFPSFGSERTGAPVVSYCRIRDTEIRTREPVLEPDLIIVQDPTLLAIMDVFSGLKPDGYALINSTKTFDELDLNDLVNSHIPGHIRLIPATDLAFQYVGRNVPNAVLLGAVTAFTDIVSMEAVTKAIHSKFPKPIAEKNIAAAQAAAEPVSYTHLTLPTSDLV
;
A
#
# COMPACT_ATOMS: atom_id res chain seq x y z
N MET A 1 17.01 -3.00 -6.89
CA MET A 1 16.46 -1.84 -6.15
C MET A 1 14.96 -1.85 -6.36
N VAL A 2 14.21 -1.79 -5.28
CA VAL A 2 12.74 -1.67 -5.31
C VAL A 2 12.38 -0.21 -5.01
N GLU A 3 11.50 0.36 -5.81
CA GLU A 3 11.02 1.74 -5.68
C GLU A 3 9.52 1.75 -5.44
N VAL A 4 9.10 2.38 -4.34
CA VAL A 4 7.71 2.41 -3.90
C VAL A 4 7.20 3.84 -3.85
N ARG A 5 5.97 4.03 -4.33
CA ARG A 5 5.26 5.30 -4.27
C ARG A 5 3.93 5.13 -3.55
N ILE A 6 3.72 5.94 -2.52
CA ILE A 6 2.53 5.87 -1.66
C ILE A 6 1.74 7.16 -1.83
N HIS A 7 0.49 7.04 -2.24
CA HIS A 7 -0.45 8.13 -2.43
C HIS A 7 -1.54 8.13 -1.36
N GLY A 8 -1.87 9.29 -0.85
CA GLY A 8 -2.98 9.47 0.10
C GLY A 8 -3.22 10.95 0.36
N ARG A 9 -3.91 11.27 1.46
CA ARG A 9 -4.18 12.64 1.87
C ARG A 9 -3.51 12.99 3.19
N GLY A 10 -3.26 14.26 3.41
CA GLY A 10 -2.74 14.77 4.68
C GLY A 10 -3.63 14.32 5.85
N GLY A 11 -3.01 13.75 6.88
CA GLY A 11 -3.69 13.16 8.03
C GLY A 11 -3.95 11.65 7.96
N GLN A 12 -3.78 11.00 6.81
CA GLN A 12 -3.97 9.55 6.66
C GLN A 12 -2.72 8.71 6.97
N GLY A 13 -1.61 9.32 7.37
CA GLY A 13 -0.37 8.62 7.72
C GLY A 13 0.42 8.11 6.51
N VAL A 14 0.39 8.81 5.37
CA VAL A 14 1.14 8.46 4.15
C VAL A 14 2.64 8.40 4.41
N VAL A 15 3.20 9.40 5.10
CA VAL A 15 4.62 9.44 5.49
C VAL A 15 4.93 8.33 6.50
N THR A 16 4.00 8.08 7.44
CA THR A 16 4.17 6.98 8.39
C THR A 16 4.22 5.62 7.68
N ALA A 17 3.43 5.43 6.62
CA ALA A 17 3.46 4.18 5.85
C ALA A 17 4.83 3.97 5.17
N SER A 18 5.41 5.00 4.54
CA SER A 18 6.74 4.89 3.94
C SER A 18 7.85 4.69 4.97
N ASP A 19 7.75 5.33 6.16
CA ASP A 19 8.70 5.14 7.27
C ASP A 19 8.64 3.69 7.78
N LEU A 20 7.43 3.15 8.01
CA LEU A 20 7.23 1.77 8.45
C LEU A 20 7.77 0.76 7.42
N LEU A 21 7.52 1.01 6.13
CA LEU A 21 8.04 0.16 5.06
C LEU A 21 9.57 0.17 5.02
N ALA A 22 10.18 1.35 5.15
CA ALA A 22 11.63 1.47 5.19
C ALA A 22 12.24 0.78 6.42
N PHE A 23 11.57 0.89 7.58
CA PHE A 23 12.01 0.20 8.79
C PHE A 23 11.86 -1.33 8.64
N ALA A 24 10.75 -1.81 8.07
CA ALA A 24 10.56 -3.24 7.81
C ALA A 24 11.64 -3.77 6.86
N ALA A 25 11.93 -3.07 5.78
CA ALA A 25 13.00 -3.47 4.86
C ALA A 25 14.39 -3.51 5.56
N PHE A 26 14.64 -2.58 6.48
CA PHE A 26 15.86 -2.61 7.29
C PHE A 26 15.91 -3.82 8.23
N GLU A 27 14.79 -4.21 8.84
CA GLU A 27 14.70 -5.42 9.66
C GLU A 27 14.90 -6.71 8.86
N ASP A 28 14.57 -6.71 7.57
CA ASP A 28 14.86 -7.80 6.63
C ASP A 28 16.30 -7.75 6.06
N GLY A 29 17.14 -6.82 6.53
CA GLY A 29 18.56 -6.74 6.19
C GLY A 29 18.89 -5.89 4.97
N HIS A 30 17.95 -5.09 4.47
CA HIS A 30 18.16 -4.18 3.34
C HIS A 30 18.52 -2.76 3.77
N CYS A 31 19.13 -2.00 2.89
CA CYS A 31 19.20 -0.55 3.02
C CYS A 31 17.88 0.03 2.51
N ALA A 32 17.26 0.91 3.29
CA ALA A 32 16.02 1.54 2.92
C ALA A 32 16.02 3.04 3.21
N GLN A 33 15.27 3.80 2.42
CA GLN A 33 15.13 5.23 2.60
C GLN A 33 13.70 5.65 2.27
N ALA A 34 13.01 6.24 3.25
CA ALA A 34 11.71 6.89 3.07
C ALA A 34 11.87 8.40 3.05
N PHE A 35 11.08 9.07 2.21
CA PHE A 35 11.01 10.52 2.16
C PHE A 35 9.69 11.00 1.54
N PRO A 36 9.07 12.06 2.09
CA PRO A 36 7.87 12.66 1.49
C PRO A 36 8.22 13.50 0.26
N SER A 37 7.27 13.64 -0.65
CA SER A 37 7.29 14.71 -1.63
C SER A 37 7.05 16.03 -0.92
N PHE A 38 7.97 16.98 -1.08
CA PHE A 38 7.84 18.31 -0.48
C PHE A 38 6.75 19.12 -1.21
N GLY A 39 5.68 19.39 -0.52
CA GLY A 39 4.59 20.26 -0.94
C GLY A 39 3.99 20.93 0.28
N SER A 40 3.05 21.88 0.10
CA SER A 40 2.34 22.49 1.21
C SER A 40 1.44 21.44 1.87
N GLU A 41 1.93 20.79 2.92
CA GLU A 41 1.17 19.85 3.71
C GLU A 41 -0.04 20.54 4.36
N ARG A 42 -1.22 20.18 3.89
CA ARG A 42 -2.50 20.60 4.49
C ARG A 42 -3.33 19.36 4.72
N THR A 43 -4.06 19.34 5.81
CA THR A 43 -5.02 18.26 6.09
C THR A 43 -5.95 18.09 4.89
N GLY A 44 -6.07 16.87 4.37
CA GLY A 44 -6.92 16.53 3.23
C GLY A 44 -6.30 16.80 1.84
N ALA A 45 -5.21 17.54 1.72
CA ALA A 45 -4.50 17.72 0.45
C ALA A 45 -3.84 16.40 0.01
N PRO A 46 -3.68 16.16 -1.32
CA PRO A 46 -2.90 15.02 -1.81
C PRO A 46 -1.47 15.05 -1.28
N VAL A 47 -1.01 13.90 -0.78
CA VAL A 47 0.36 13.70 -0.28
C VAL A 47 0.93 12.48 -0.98
N VAL A 48 2.19 12.57 -1.41
CA VAL A 48 2.95 11.46 -1.95
C VAL A 48 4.17 11.23 -1.07
N SER A 49 4.46 9.99 -0.75
CA SER A 49 5.69 9.58 -0.09
C SER A 49 6.35 8.46 -0.87
N TYR A 50 7.67 8.38 -0.76
CA TYR A 50 8.48 7.42 -1.48
C TYR A 50 9.24 6.54 -0.51
N CYS A 51 9.48 5.30 -0.92
CA CYS A 51 10.41 4.41 -0.24
C CYS A 51 11.30 3.72 -1.30
N ARG A 52 12.61 3.70 -1.07
CA ARG A 52 13.58 2.94 -1.85
C ARG A 52 14.19 1.87 -0.98
N ILE A 53 14.33 0.67 -1.55
CA ILE A 53 14.88 -0.51 -0.87
C ILE A 53 15.93 -1.15 -1.78
N ARG A 54 17.11 -1.44 -1.25
CA ARG A 54 18.20 -2.12 -1.97
C ARG A 54 19.22 -2.72 -1.00
N ASP A 55 20.12 -3.55 -1.51
CA ASP A 55 21.16 -4.20 -0.69
C ASP A 55 22.37 -3.30 -0.40
N THR A 56 22.45 -2.13 -1.01
CA THR A 56 23.57 -1.19 -0.85
C THR A 56 23.06 0.19 -0.48
N GLU A 57 23.95 1.04 0.05
CA GLU A 57 23.61 2.40 0.48
C GLU A 57 22.85 3.21 -0.58
N ILE A 58 21.81 3.92 -0.16
CA ILE A 58 20.96 4.78 -0.98
C ILE A 58 21.35 6.24 -0.72
N ARG A 59 21.76 6.95 -1.77
CA ARG A 59 22.21 8.36 -1.67
C ARG A 59 21.28 9.35 -2.37
N THR A 60 20.34 8.86 -3.20
CA THR A 60 19.43 9.72 -3.95
C THR A 60 18.12 9.95 -3.19
N ARG A 61 17.59 11.19 -3.26
CA ARG A 61 16.29 11.59 -2.71
C ARG A 61 15.38 12.18 -3.79
N GLU A 62 15.58 11.79 -5.03
CA GLU A 62 14.73 12.21 -6.13
C GLU A 62 13.37 11.50 -6.07
N PRO A 63 12.30 12.12 -6.57
CA PRO A 63 11.02 11.46 -6.72
C PRO A 63 11.14 10.12 -7.47
N VAL A 64 10.32 9.15 -7.09
CA VAL A 64 10.21 7.87 -7.79
C VAL A 64 9.30 8.05 -9.00
N LEU A 65 9.87 7.98 -10.20
CA LEU A 65 9.14 8.16 -11.44
C LEU A 65 8.62 6.81 -12.01
N GLU A 66 9.38 5.73 -11.84
CA GLU A 66 9.07 4.39 -12.33
C GLU A 66 8.96 3.39 -11.15
N PRO A 67 7.86 3.43 -10.37
CA PRO A 67 7.71 2.58 -9.22
C PRO A 67 7.52 1.10 -9.58
N ASP A 68 8.09 0.22 -8.74
CA ASP A 68 7.82 -1.22 -8.72
C ASP A 68 6.53 -1.53 -7.93
N LEU A 69 6.17 -0.66 -6.96
CA LEU A 69 4.95 -0.78 -6.18
C LEU A 69 4.30 0.59 -5.99
N ILE A 70 3.00 0.66 -6.23
CA ILE A 70 2.16 1.81 -5.88
C ILE A 70 1.18 1.40 -4.78
N ILE A 71 1.07 2.22 -3.74
CA ILE A 71 0.06 2.08 -2.69
C ILE A 71 -0.84 3.32 -2.72
N VAL A 72 -2.15 3.12 -2.91
CA VAL A 72 -3.16 4.18 -2.91
C VAL A 72 -3.99 4.05 -1.64
N GLN A 73 -3.71 4.91 -0.65
CA GLN A 73 -4.46 4.93 0.61
C GLN A 73 -5.84 5.57 0.49
N ASP A 74 -5.99 6.50 -0.44
CA ASP A 74 -7.26 7.20 -0.69
C ASP A 74 -7.68 7.07 -2.15
N PRO A 75 -8.72 6.25 -2.45
CA PRO A 75 -9.16 6.01 -3.82
C PRO A 75 -9.78 7.25 -4.49
N THR A 76 -10.14 8.30 -3.73
CA THR A 76 -10.63 9.55 -4.33
C THR A 76 -9.56 10.29 -5.13
N LEU A 77 -8.29 9.94 -4.95
CA LEU A 77 -7.19 10.48 -5.74
C LEU A 77 -7.22 10.04 -7.19
N LEU A 78 -7.81 8.88 -7.50
CA LEU A 78 -7.95 8.36 -8.86
C LEU A 78 -8.68 9.33 -9.80
N ALA A 79 -9.61 10.11 -9.25
CA ALA A 79 -10.40 11.07 -10.03
C ALA A 79 -9.68 12.42 -10.29
N ILE A 80 -8.59 12.71 -9.59
CA ILE A 80 -7.96 14.03 -9.62
C ILE A 80 -6.50 14.02 -10.05
N MET A 81 -5.86 12.85 -10.11
CA MET A 81 -4.46 12.73 -10.53
C MET A 81 -4.18 11.33 -11.09
N ASP A 82 -3.22 11.25 -11.98
CA ASP A 82 -2.71 9.98 -12.50
C ASP A 82 -1.75 9.34 -11.48
N VAL A 83 -2.33 8.57 -10.54
CA VAL A 83 -1.56 7.89 -9.50
C VAL A 83 -0.72 6.73 -10.02
N PHE A 84 -1.04 6.20 -11.21
CA PHE A 84 -0.36 5.05 -11.79
C PHE A 84 0.72 5.43 -12.80
N SER A 85 0.91 6.71 -13.07
CA SER A 85 1.94 7.18 -14.00
C SER A 85 3.31 6.55 -13.71
N GLY A 86 3.90 5.93 -14.71
CA GLY A 86 5.21 5.28 -14.62
C GLY A 86 5.24 3.94 -13.87
N LEU A 87 4.11 3.38 -13.45
CA LEU A 87 4.09 2.01 -12.88
C LEU A 87 4.69 1.04 -13.92
N LYS A 88 5.67 0.25 -13.48
CA LYS A 88 6.32 -0.72 -14.37
C LYS A 88 5.34 -1.80 -14.83
N PRO A 89 5.49 -2.38 -16.03
CA PRO A 89 4.58 -3.41 -16.55
C PRO A 89 4.46 -4.66 -15.67
N ASP A 90 5.50 -4.99 -14.91
CA ASP A 90 5.57 -6.06 -13.93
C ASP A 90 5.37 -5.56 -12.48
N GLY A 91 5.05 -4.28 -12.32
CA GLY A 91 4.85 -3.64 -11.03
C GLY A 91 3.53 -4.04 -10.35
N TYR A 92 3.43 -3.68 -9.09
CA TYR A 92 2.27 -3.94 -8.24
C TYR A 92 1.52 -2.66 -7.90
N ALA A 93 0.19 -2.75 -7.77
CA ALA A 93 -0.60 -1.68 -7.19
C ALA A 93 -1.59 -2.22 -6.14
N LEU A 94 -1.54 -1.65 -4.94
CA LEU A 94 -2.48 -1.92 -3.85
C LEU A 94 -3.35 -0.69 -3.64
N ILE A 95 -4.66 -0.83 -3.78
CA ILE A 95 -5.61 0.28 -3.74
C ILE A 95 -6.60 0.04 -2.62
N ASN A 96 -6.68 0.97 -1.67
CA ASN A 96 -7.65 0.92 -0.59
C ASN A 96 -9.06 1.19 -1.12
N SER A 97 -9.82 0.14 -1.38
CA SER A 97 -11.21 0.26 -1.85
C SER A 97 -12.02 -1.00 -1.57
N THR A 98 -13.33 -0.81 -1.37
CA THR A 98 -14.34 -1.87 -1.34
C THR A 98 -15.11 -1.98 -2.66
N LYS A 99 -14.86 -1.07 -3.59
CA LYS A 99 -15.47 -1.08 -4.93
C LYS A 99 -14.79 -2.13 -5.82
N THR A 100 -15.39 -2.41 -6.95
CA THR A 100 -14.81 -3.25 -8.00
C THR A 100 -13.85 -2.44 -8.90
N PHE A 101 -13.06 -3.13 -9.71
CA PHE A 101 -12.22 -2.47 -10.73
C PHE A 101 -13.04 -1.70 -11.75
N ASP A 102 -14.21 -2.22 -12.13
CA ASP A 102 -15.16 -1.58 -13.04
C ASP A 102 -15.68 -0.26 -12.47
N GLU A 103 -16.12 -0.27 -11.20
CA GLU A 103 -16.61 0.94 -10.51
C GLU A 103 -15.53 2.01 -10.29
N LEU A 104 -14.25 1.64 -10.39
CA LEU A 104 -13.11 2.55 -10.28
C LEU A 104 -12.51 2.93 -11.64
N ASP A 105 -13.06 2.41 -12.74
CA ASP A 105 -12.55 2.60 -14.11
C ASP A 105 -11.08 2.14 -14.25
N LEU A 106 -10.75 0.98 -13.66
CA LEU A 106 -9.38 0.43 -13.62
C LEU A 106 -9.20 -0.82 -14.48
N ASN A 107 -10.19 -1.20 -15.30
CA ASN A 107 -10.11 -2.41 -16.11
C ASN A 107 -8.93 -2.39 -17.09
N ASP A 108 -8.64 -1.26 -17.72
CA ASP A 108 -7.51 -1.13 -18.65
C ASP A 108 -6.17 -1.31 -17.91
N LEU A 109 -6.04 -0.76 -16.71
CA LEU A 109 -4.85 -0.95 -15.88
C LEU A 109 -4.66 -2.43 -15.54
N VAL A 110 -5.72 -3.10 -15.09
CA VAL A 110 -5.67 -4.53 -14.71
C VAL A 110 -5.30 -5.40 -15.92
N ASN A 111 -5.88 -5.12 -17.08
CA ASN A 111 -5.64 -5.89 -18.30
C ASN A 111 -4.23 -5.66 -18.90
N SER A 112 -3.60 -4.54 -18.59
CA SER A 112 -2.24 -4.20 -19.06
C SER A 112 -1.13 -4.73 -18.15
N HIS A 113 -1.46 -5.27 -16.98
CA HIS A 113 -0.50 -5.78 -16.00
C HIS A 113 -0.62 -7.29 -15.78
N ILE A 114 0.36 -7.86 -15.11
CA ILE A 114 0.36 -9.29 -14.75
C ILE A 114 -0.87 -9.60 -13.87
N PRO A 115 -1.65 -10.65 -14.17
CA PRO A 115 -2.80 -11.02 -13.37
C PRO A 115 -2.47 -11.15 -11.88
N GLY A 116 -3.21 -10.43 -11.04
CA GLY A 116 -3.01 -10.43 -9.60
C GLY A 116 -2.03 -9.38 -9.07
N HIS A 117 -1.33 -8.64 -9.93
CA HIS A 117 -0.45 -7.55 -9.48
C HIS A 117 -1.22 -6.28 -9.10
N ILE A 118 -2.42 -6.08 -9.62
CA ILE A 118 -3.29 -4.98 -9.21
C ILE A 118 -4.35 -5.52 -8.26
N ARG A 119 -4.42 -4.97 -7.03
CA ARG A 119 -5.30 -5.46 -5.98
C ARG A 119 -6.09 -4.34 -5.30
N LEU A 120 -7.34 -4.66 -4.98
CA LEU A 120 -8.20 -3.83 -4.13
C LEU A 120 -8.22 -4.44 -2.73
N ILE A 121 -7.96 -3.63 -1.73
CA ILE A 121 -7.88 -4.03 -0.32
C ILE A 121 -8.85 -3.15 0.46
N PRO A 122 -9.81 -3.69 1.24
CA PRO A 122 -10.73 -2.89 2.07
C PRO A 122 -10.02 -2.42 3.35
N ALA A 123 -8.88 -1.71 3.16
CA ALA A 123 -7.98 -1.39 4.25
C ALA A 123 -8.60 -0.43 5.28
N THR A 124 -9.49 0.45 4.84
CA THR A 124 -10.23 1.33 5.77
C THR A 124 -11.15 0.53 6.67
N ASP A 125 -11.88 -0.45 6.15
CA ASP A 125 -12.82 -1.27 6.93
C ASP A 125 -12.06 -2.14 7.95
N LEU A 126 -10.96 -2.76 7.52
CA LEU A 126 -10.07 -3.50 8.41
C LEU A 126 -9.47 -2.60 9.50
N ALA A 127 -9.04 -1.38 9.14
CA ALA A 127 -8.53 -0.43 10.12
C ALA A 127 -9.60 -0.04 11.15
N PHE A 128 -10.84 0.20 10.74
CA PHE A 128 -11.94 0.45 11.67
C PHE A 128 -12.24 -0.76 12.55
N GLN A 129 -12.25 -1.96 11.98
CA GLN A 129 -12.55 -3.19 12.72
C GLN A 129 -11.54 -3.47 13.82
N TYR A 130 -10.23 -3.35 13.54
CA TYR A 130 -9.17 -3.73 14.47
C TYR A 130 -8.64 -2.56 15.30
N VAL A 131 -8.48 -1.38 14.69
CA VAL A 131 -7.85 -0.21 15.33
C VAL A 131 -8.90 0.78 15.85
N GLY A 132 -10.09 0.82 15.23
CA GLY A 132 -11.16 1.76 15.57
C GLY A 132 -10.98 3.14 14.95
N ARG A 133 -10.10 3.29 13.94
CA ARG A 133 -9.80 4.56 13.27
C ARG A 133 -9.53 4.35 11.79
N ASN A 134 -9.74 5.39 10.98
CA ASN A 134 -9.37 5.39 9.55
C ASN A 134 -7.85 5.62 9.39
N VAL A 135 -7.07 4.59 9.63
CA VAL A 135 -5.60 4.58 9.48
C VAL A 135 -5.15 3.33 8.69
N PRO A 136 -5.37 3.29 7.38
CA PRO A 136 -5.17 2.08 6.57
C PRO A 136 -3.71 1.70 6.35
N ASN A 137 -2.75 2.50 6.81
CA ASN A 137 -1.33 2.35 6.54
C ASN A 137 -0.76 0.97 6.96
N ALA A 138 -1.00 0.53 8.19
CA ALA A 138 -0.53 -0.78 8.67
C ALA A 138 -1.21 -1.93 7.93
N VAL A 139 -2.51 -1.80 7.63
CA VAL A 139 -3.29 -2.78 6.85
C VAL A 139 -2.70 -2.98 5.46
N LEU A 140 -2.42 -1.87 4.76
CA LEU A 140 -1.84 -1.91 3.42
C LEU A 140 -0.43 -2.49 3.42
N LEU A 141 0.37 -2.23 4.47
CA LEU A 141 1.68 -2.88 4.63
C LEU A 141 1.55 -4.39 4.87
N GLY A 142 0.54 -4.82 5.62
CA GLY A 142 0.22 -6.24 5.75
C GLY A 142 -0.11 -6.87 4.39
N ALA A 143 -0.91 -6.18 3.55
CA ALA A 143 -1.17 -6.63 2.19
C ALA A 143 0.10 -6.69 1.32
N VAL A 144 1.04 -5.74 1.48
CA VAL A 144 2.34 -5.79 0.77
C VAL A 144 3.05 -7.11 1.03
N THR A 145 3.06 -7.60 2.28
CA THR A 145 3.74 -8.88 2.61
C THR A 145 3.10 -10.11 1.99
N ALA A 146 1.81 -10.05 1.66
CA ALA A 146 1.08 -11.17 1.07
C ALA A 146 1.14 -11.20 -0.46
N PHE A 147 1.29 -10.05 -1.09
CA PHE A 147 1.22 -9.90 -2.55
C PHE A 147 2.55 -9.59 -3.21
N THR A 148 3.58 -9.34 -2.41
CA THR A 148 4.93 -9.06 -2.90
C THR A 148 5.97 -9.68 -1.98
N ASP A 149 7.18 -9.89 -2.49
CA ASP A 149 8.33 -10.35 -1.69
C ASP A 149 9.20 -9.18 -1.20
N ILE A 150 8.61 -7.96 -1.08
CA ILE A 150 9.38 -6.76 -0.76
C ILE A 150 9.82 -6.72 0.70
N VAL A 151 8.93 -7.12 1.63
CA VAL A 151 9.19 -7.20 3.07
C VAL A 151 8.42 -8.34 3.70
N SER A 152 8.95 -8.90 4.80
CA SER A 152 8.30 -9.96 5.55
C SER A 152 7.26 -9.41 6.55
N MET A 153 6.28 -10.24 6.94
CA MET A 153 5.32 -9.89 8.00
C MET A 153 6.02 -9.74 9.36
N GLU A 154 7.08 -10.50 9.62
CA GLU A 154 7.87 -10.36 10.84
C GLU A 154 8.49 -8.96 10.92
N ALA A 155 9.09 -8.50 9.83
CA ALA A 155 9.68 -7.17 9.75
C ALA A 155 8.64 -6.04 9.89
N VAL A 156 7.48 -6.19 9.24
CA VAL A 156 6.34 -5.24 9.41
C VAL A 156 5.87 -5.21 10.86
N THR A 157 5.79 -6.35 11.53
CA THR A 157 5.43 -6.43 12.96
C THR A 157 6.44 -5.67 13.83
N LYS A 158 7.74 -5.87 13.61
CA LYS A 158 8.80 -5.12 14.31
C LYS A 158 8.72 -3.62 14.06
N ALA A 159 8.48 -3.22 12.81
CA ALA A 159 8.32 -1.81 12.44
C ALA A 159 7.14 -1.16 13.18
N ILE A 160 6.00 -1.83 13.26
CA ILE A 160 4.82 -1.35 13.99
C ILE A 160 5.12 -1.22 15.49
N HIS A 161 5.78 -2.21 16.09
CA HIS A 161 6.18 -2.14 17.49
C HIS A 161 7.16 -1.00 17.80
N SER A 162 8.06 -0.68 16.88
CA SER A 162 9.01 0.43 17.04
C SER A 162 8.34 1.80 16.99
N LYS A 163 7.24 1.93 16.24
CA LYS A 163 6.59 3.21 15.97
C LYS A 163 5.45 3.53 16.94
N PHE A 164 4.77 2.52 17.48
CA PHE A 164 3.55 2.71 18.27
C PHE A 164 3.67 2.13 19.69
N PRO A 165 3.04 2.77 20.71
CA PRO A 165 2.88 2.17 22.04
C PRO A 165 2.19 0.80 21.94
N LYS A 166 2.58 -0.14 22.82
CA LYS A 166 2.15 -1.53 22.77
C LYS A 166 0.64 -1.74 22.51
N PRO A 167 -0.32 -1.07 23.20
CA PRO A 167 -1.75 -1.31 22.96
C PRO A 167 -2.21 -0.91 21.54
N ILE A 168 -1.55 0.08 20.94
CA ILE A 168 -1.85 0.54 19.58
C ILE A 168 -1.13 -0.37 18.58
N ALA A 169 0.11 -0.77 18.86
CA ALA A 169 0.89 -1.66 18.02
C ALA A 169 0.16 -2.99 17.81
N GLU A 170 -0.31 -3.65 18.87
CA GLU A 170 -1.02 -4.93 18.80
C GLU A 170 -2.26 -4.86 17.88
N LYS A 171 -3.03 -3.78 17.95
CA LYS A 171 -4.19 -3.56 17.08
C LYS A 171 -3.80 -3.40 15.61
N ASN A 172 -2.73 -2.64 15.34
CA ASN A 172 -2.22 -2.43 13.98
C ASN A 172 -1.62 -3.72 13.41
N ILE A 173 -0.95 -4.53 14.22
CA ILE A 173 -0.41 -5.83 13.83
C ILE A 173 -1.56 -6.78 13.47
N ALA A 174 -2.59 -6.87 14.31
CA ALA A 174 -3.75 -7.70 14.01
C ALA A 174 -4.44 -7.28 12.70
N ALA A 175 -4.55 -5.96 12.45
CA ALA A 175 -5.09 -5.44 11.20
C ALA A 175 -4.21 -5.77 9.98
N ALA A 176 -2.89 -5.68 10.12
CA ALA A 176 -1.93 -6.03 9.07
C ALA A 176 -1.97 -7.53 8.76
N GLN A 177 -2.01 -8.39 9.78
CA GLN A 177 -2.12 -9.84 9.63
C GLN A 177 -3.42 -10.24 8.94
N ALA A 178 -4.55 -9.61 9.31
CA ALA A 178 -5.84 -9.85 8.65
C ALA A 178 -5.82 -9.47 7.16
N ALA A 179 -5.06 -8.47 6.77
CA ALA A 179 -4.89 -8.09 5.36
C ALA A 179 -3.92 -9.02 4.59
N ALA A 180 -3.04 -9.68 5.29
CA ALA A 180 -2.09 -10.64 4.71
C ALA A 180 -2.67 -12.05 4.56
N GLU A 181 -3.69 -12.40 5.34
CA GLU A 181 -4.37 -13.67 5.15
C GLU A 181 -4.94 -13.72 3.73
N PRO A 182 -4.82 -14.88 3.02
CA PRO A 182 -5.44 -15.06 1.72
C PRO A 182 -6.95 -15.19 1.90
N VAL A 183 -7.58 -14.14 2.40
CA VAL A 183 -9.01 -14.00 2.29
C VAL A 183 -9.27 -13.90 0.81
N SER A 184 -10.15 -14.76 0.32
CA SER A 184 -10.68 -14.75 -1.02
C SER A 184 -11.32 -13.37 -1.32
N TYR A 185 -10.47 -12.35 -1.56
CA TYR A 185 -10.88 -11.15 -2.30
C TYR A 185 -10.96 -11.49 -3.80
N THR A 186 -11.16 -12.76 -4.12
CA THR A 186 -11.76 -13.18 -5.37
C THR A 186 -13.17 -12.60 -5.31
N HIS A 187 -13.33 -11.44 -5.92
CA HIS A 187 -14.65 -11.03 -6.35
C HIS A 187 -15.27 -12.25 -7.01
N LEU A 188 -16.36 -12.72 -6.43
CA LEU A 188 -17.26 -13.66 -7.02
C LEU A 188 -17.46 -13.23 -8.47
N THR A 189 -16.78 -13.86 -9.41
CA THR A 189 -17.31 -13.98 -10.75
C THR A 189 -18.61 -14.71 -10.51
N LEU A 190 -19.71 -13.98 -10.58
CA LEU A 190 -21.05 -14.57 -10.61
C LEU A 190 -20.98 -15.64 -11.70
N PRO A 191 -21.36 -16.89 -11.41
CA PRO A 191 -21.49 -17.87 -12.45
C PRO A 191 -22.48 -17.31 -13.45
N THR A 192 -22.06 -17.15 -14.69
CA THR A 192 -22.96 -16.90 -15.81
C THR A 192 -23.92 -18.05 -15.80
N SER A 193 -25.13 -17.84 -15.27
CA SER A 193 -26.18 -18.83 -15.32
C SER A 193 -26.50 -19.04 -16.80
N ASP A 194 -26.20 -20.23 -17.26
CA ASP A 194 -26.70 -20.76 -18.53
C ASP A 194 -28.21 -20.50 -18.61
N LEU A 195 -28.60 -19.60 -19.48
CA LEU A 195 -29.96 -19.51 -19.95
C LEU A 195 -30.06 -20.42 -21.16
N VAL A 196 -30.65 -21.61 -20.91
CA VAL A 196 -31.29 -22.43 -21.95
C VAL A 196 -32.57 -21.77 -22.39
#